data_05932d2c7ca365df97a036027926d5ac
#
_entry.id   05932d2c7ca365df97a036027926d5ac
#
_cell.length_a   1.000
_cell.length_b   1.000
_cell.length_c   1.000
_cell.angle_alpha   90.00
_cell.angle_beta   90.00
_cell.angle_gamma   90.00
#
_symmetry.space_group_name_H-M   'P 1'
#
loop_
_entity.id
_entity.type
_entity.pdbx_description
1 polymer ?
#
loop_
_entity_poly.entity_id
_entity_poly.type
_entity_poly.pdbx_seq_one_letter_code
_entity_poly.pdbx_strand_id
1 'polypeptide(L)'
;MAGILNEFKVFSSQTKNVKTLRVTNLLFAMVLPIVEIFSGAYIMSNTSSATYVVYYQLCMYIGIVITALLNGLLLKKFRSSLVYGFGIILSALSLMFMMFMSRVDLGVICLSGFFIGLSTGFFWTNRYLLTLYSTDDAGRNYFFGFESFFFSFWNIVI
;
A
#
# COMPACT_ATOMS: atom_id res chain seq x y z
N MET A 1 -11.57 14.95 -25.97
CA MET A 1 -10.14 14.88 -26.30
C MET A 1 -9.30 16.01 -25.68
N ALA A 2 -9.79 17.27 -25.63
CA ALA A 2 -9.04 18.38 -25.02
C ALA A 2 -8.68 18.16 -23.52
N GLY A 3 -9.52 17.49 -22.75
CA GLY A 3 -9.25 17.19 -21.35
C GLY A 3 -8.03 16.27 -21.14
N ILE A 4 -7.94 15.18 -21.88
CA ILE A 4 -6.83 14.20 -21.74
C ILE A 4 -5.48 14.82 -22.12
N LEU A 5 -5.44 15.64 -23.16
CA LEU A 5 -4.23 16.37 -23.56
C LEU A 5 -3.78 17.38 -22.50
N ASN A 6 -4.74 18.01 -21.81
CA ASN A 6 -4.44 18.93 -20.72
C ASN A 6 -3.87 18.19 -19.51
N GLU A 7 -4.39 17.00 -19.21
CA GLU A 7 -3.88 16.11 -18.16
C GLU A 7 -2.41 15.69 -18.40
N PHE A 8 -2.09 15.30 -19.63
CA PHE A 8 -0.70 15.00 -20.01
C PHE A 8 0.23 16.20 -19.86
N LYS A 9 -0.23 17.41 -20.19
CA LYS A 9 0.56 18.63 -19.99
C LYS A 9 0.80 18.92 -18.52
N VAL A 10 -0.24 18.80 -17.68
CA VAL A 10 -0.12 18.98 -16.22
C VAL A 10 0.82 17.94 -15.62
N PHE A 11 0.70 16.67 -16.03
CA PHE A 11 1.64 15.64 -15.60
C PHE A 11 3.08 15.91 -16.06
N SER A 12 3.25 16.34 -17.30
CA SER A 12 4.57 16.63 -17.88
C SER A 12 5.28 17.82 -17.20
N SER A 13 4.53 18.80 -16.71
CA SER A 13 5.08 19.98 -16.02
C SER A 13 5.52 19.71 -14.57
N GLN A 14 5.11 18.59 -13.97
CA GLN A 14 5.45 18.25 -12.58
C GLN A 14 6.93 17.88 -12.41
N THR A 15 7.44 18.09 -11.20
CA THR A 15 8.81 17.71 -10.83
C THR A 15 9.01 16.19 -10.91
N LYS A 16 10.25 15.74 -11.14
CA LYS A 16 10.61 14.32 -11.23
C LYS A 16 10.14 13.54 -10.01
N ASN A 17 10.25 14.11 -8.81
CA ASN A 17 9.87 13.47 -7.55
C ASN A 17 8.36 13.21 -7.49
N VAL A 18 7.53 14.17 -7.91
CA VAL A 18 6.06 14.03 -7.95
C VAL A 18 5.64 12.99 -8.98
N LYS A 19 6.28 12.96 -10.14
CA LYS A 19 6.03 11.94 -11.16
C LYS A 19 6.33 10.53 -10.64
N THR A 20 7.50 10.35 -10.03
CA THR A 20 7.89 9.05 -9.45
C THR A 20 6.91 8.62 -8.37
N LEU A 21 6.56 9.51 -7.43
CA LEU A 21 5.59 9.22 -6.37
C LEU A 21 4.23 8.79 -6.96
N ARG A 22 3.72 9.53 -7.96
CA ARG A 22 2.45 9.22 -8.62
C ARG A 22 2.47 7.85 -9.29
N VAL A 23 3.51 7.56 -10.07
CA VAL A 23 3.64 6.26 -10.76
C VAL A 23 3.72 5.12 -9.74
N THR A 24 4.51 5.28 -8.69
CA THR A 24 4.61 4.25 -7.63
C THR A 24 3.27 4.04 -6.92
N ASN A 25 2.53 5.11 -6.62
CA ASN A 25 1.21 5.01 -6.01
C ASN A 25 0.20 4.30 -6.91
N LEU A 26 0.19 4.60 -8.21
CA LEU A 26 -0.69 3.93 -9.17
C LEU A 26 -0.39 2.44 -9.29
N LEU A 27 0.90 2.06 -9.35
CA LEU A 27 1.30 0.65 -9.35
C LEU A 27 0.86 -0.05 -8.06
N PHE A 28 1.05 0.58 -6.92
CA PHE A 28 0.65 0.01 -5.64
C PHE A 28 -0.89 -0.10 -5.52
N ALA A 29 -1.62 0.89 -6.02
CA ALA A 29 -3.09 0.86 -6.09
C ALA A 29 -3.63 -0.31 -6.94
N MET A 30 -2.90 -0.70 -7.98
CA MET A 30 -3.23 -1.88 -8.79
C MET A 30 -2.91 -3.18 -8.04
N VAL A 31 -1.79 -3.23 -7.34
CA VAL A 31 -1.31 -4.45 -6.67
C VAL A 31 -2.11 -4.77 -5.41
N LEU A 32 -2.55 -3.76 -4.65
CA LEU A 32 -3.25 -3.95 -3.37
C LEU A 32 -4.48 -4.87 -3.45
N PRO A 33 -5.47 -4.62 -4.33
CA PRO A 33 -6.65 -5.49 -4.43
C PRO A 33 -6.28 -6.91 -4.82
N ILE A 34 -5.29 -7.08 -5.70
CA ILE A 34 -4.77 -8.40 -6.11
C ILE A 34 -4.23 -9.14 -4.88
N VAL A 35 -3.39 -8.47 -4.09
CA VAL A 35 -2.80 -9.05 -2.87
C VAL A 35 -3.87 -9.46 -1.87
N GLU A 36 -4.89 -8.63 -1.64
CA GLU A 36 -5.98 -8.92 -0.70
C GLU A 36 -6.78 -10.15 -1.13
N ILE A 37 -7.18 -10.22 -2.39
CA ILE A 37 -7.94 -11.35 -2.95
C ILE A 37 -7.10 -12.62 -2.92
N PHE A 38 -5.85 -12.58 -3.39
CA PHE A 38 -4.97 -13.75 -3.42
C PHE A 38 -4.61 -14.25 -2.03
N SER A 39 -4.36 -13.37 -1.07
CA SER A 39 -4.07 -13.77 0.31
C SER A 39 -5.26 -14.47 0.94
N GLY A 40 -6.47 -13.94 0.76
CA GLY A 40 -7.70 -14.56 1.23
C GLY A 40 -7.95 -15.93 0.57
N ALA A 41 -7.83 -16.01 -0.75
CA ALA A 41 -8.00 -17.25 -1.50
C ALA A 41 -6.94 -18.30 -1.12
N TYR A 42 -5.69 -17.90 -0.97
CA TYR A 42 -4.60 -18.78 -0.55
C TYR A 42 -4.84 -19.37 0.84
N ILE A 43 -5.25 -18.55 1.81
CA ILE A 43 -5.58 -19.03 3.16
C ILE A 43 -6.76 -20.00 3.11
N MET A 44 -7.83 -19.64 2.40
CA MET A 44 -9.02 -20.49 2.27
C MET A 44 -8.71 -21.84 1.62
N SER A 45 -7.90 -21.85 0.56
CA SER A 45 -7.54 -23.10 -0.15
C SER A 45 -6.68 -24.05 0.70
N ASN A 46 -5.84 -23.51 1.59
CA ASN A 46 -4.94 -24.32 2.42
C ASN A 46 -5.52 -24.70 3.79
N THR A 47 -6.51 -23.95 4.29
CA THR A 47 -7.08 -24.18 5.63
C THR A 47 -8.54 -24.64 5.60
N SER A 48 -9.23 -24.45 4.48
CA SER A 48 -10.67 -24.71 4.30
C SER A 48 -11.56 -24.01 5.35
N SER A 49 -11.08 -22.94 5.96
CA SER A 49 -11.77 -22.25 7.06
C SER A 49 -11.68 -20.72 6.93
N ALA A 50 -12.83 -20.06 6.84
CA ALA A 50 -12.94 -18.61 6.82
C ALA A 50 -12.40 -17.95 8.11
N THR A 51 -12.37 -18.66 9.22
CA THR A 51 -11.87 -18.15 10.50
C THR A 51 -10.41 -17.74 10.42
N TYR A 52 -9.58 -18.46 9.66
CA TYR A 52 -8.18 -18.10 9.46
C TYR A 52 -8.00 -16.79 8.67
N VAL A 53 -8.90 -16.50 7.73
CA VAL A 53 -8.91 -15.21 7.02
C VAL A 53 -9.23 -14.06 7.98
N VAL A 54 -10.15 -14.27 8.92
CA VAL A 54 -10.48 -13.29 9.96
C VAL A 54 -9.27 -13.02 10.86
N TYR A 55 -8.55 -14.06 11.30
CA TYR A 55 -7.33 -13.89 12.10
C TYR A 55 -6.23 -13.16 11.33
N TYR A 56 -6.06 -13.46 10.03
CA TYR A 56 -5.14 -12.72 9.16
C TYR A 56 -5.47 -11.22 9.13
N GLN A 57 -6.73 -10.87 8.91
CA GLN A 57 -7.17 -9.48 8.86
C GLN A 57 -7.01 -8.79 10.22
N LEU A 58 -7.34 -9.47 11.32
CA LEU A 58 -7.17 -8.94 12.67
C LEU A 58 -5.69 -8.59 12.93
N CYS A 59 -4.77 -9.50 12.63
CA CYS A 59 -3.34 -9.26 12.78
C CYS A 59 -2.84 -8.14 11.86
N MET A 60 -3.39 -8.02 10.65
CA MET A 60 -3.10 -6.93 9.73
C MET A 60 -3.52 -5.57 10.33
N TYR A 61 -4.71 -5.45 10.87
CA TYR A 61 -5.16 -4.20 11.50
C TYR A 61 -4.33 -3.84 12.74
N ILE A 62 -3.93 -4.83 13.55
CA ILE A 62 -2.99 -4.61 14.66
C ILE A 62 -1.67 -4.04 14.14
N GLY A 63 -1.12 -4.59 13.06
CA GLY A 63 0.08 -4.08 12.41
C GLY A 63 -0.06 -2.61 11.96
N ILE A 64 -1.18 -2.26 11.35
CA ILE A 64 -1.47 -0.87 10.92
C ILE A 64 -1.47 0.08 12.13
N VAL A 65 -2.13 -0.28 13.22
CA VAL A 65 -2.18 0.54 14.45
C VAL A 65 -0.78 0.74 15.04
N ILE A 66 0.00 -0.32 15.15
CA ILE A 66 1.38 -0.26 15.66
C ILE A 66 2.25 0.64 14.77
N THR A 67 2.04 0.62 13.46
CA THR A 67 2.79 1.47 12.52
C THR A 67 2.59 2.95 12.81
N ALA A 68 1.42 3.39 13.26
CA ALA A 68 1.19 4.80 13.58
C ALA A 68 2.19 5.29 14.66
N LEU A 69 2.47 4.48 15.66
CA LEU A 69 3.47 4.78 16.71
C LEU A 69 4.89 4.69 16.17
N LEU A 70 5.21 3.62 15.46
CA LEU A 70 6.54 3.39 14.91
C LEU A 70 6.93 4.45 13.87
N ASN A 71 5.99 4.88 13.05
CA ASN A 71 6.24 5.89 12.01
C ASN A 71 6.67 7.23 12.63
N GLY A 72 6.04 7.66 13.72
CA GLY A 72 6.44 8.87 14.45
C GLY A 72 7.87 8.79 15.00
N LEU A 73 8.30 7.61 15.46
CA LEU A 73 9.67 7.38 15.94
C LEU A 73 10.68 7.33 14.78
N LEU A 74 10.34 6.64 13.70
CA LEU A 74 11.22 6.49 12.53
C LEU A 74 11.44 7.82 11.80
N LEU A 75 10.44 8.67 11.68
CA LEU A 75 10.52 9.97 11.03
C LEU A 75 11.41 10.98 11.79
N LYS A 76 11.70 10.75 13.06
CA LYS A 76 12.73 11.53 13.78
C LYS A 76 14.15 11.25 13.28
N LYS A 77 14.39 10.08 12.69
CA LYS A 77 15.71 9.58 12.32
C LYS A 77 15.90 9.40 10.83
N PHE A 78 14.83 9.06 10.12
CA PHE A 78 14.84 8.73 8.70
C PHE A 78 13.94 9.66 7.90
N ARG A 79 14.28 9.85 6.63
CA ARG A 79 13.43 10.60 5.68
C ARG A 79 12.18 9.80 5.33
N SER A 80 11.05 10.46 5.20
CA SER A 80 9.76 9.86 4.81
C SER A 80 9.86 8.98 3.54
N SER A 81 10.69 9.38 2.58
CA SER A 81 10.94 8.60 1.36
C SER A 81 11.57 7.23 1.62
N LEU A 82 12.47 7.12 2.61
CA LEU A 82 13.07 5.83 2.99
C LEU A 82 12.06 4.93 3.70
N VAL A 83 11.26 5.50 4.60
CA VAL A 83 10.21 4.75 5.33
C VAL A 83 9.12 4.28 4.37
N TYR A 84 8.76 5.10 3.39
CA TYR A 84 7.87 4.73 2.29
C TYR A 84 8.39 3.54 1.48
N GLY A 85 9.66 3.61 1.03
CA GLY A 85 10.30 2.51 0.30
C GLY A 85 10.42 1.23 1.13
N PHE A 86 10.74 1.37 2.42
CA PHE A 86 10.77 0.24 3.36
C PHE A 86 9.39 -0.44 3.48
N GLY A 87 8.30 0.33 3.52
CA GLY A 87 6.94 -0.21 3.50
C GLY A 87 6.69 -1.11 2.28
N ILE A 88 7.07 -0.66 1.07
CA ILE A 88 6.89 -1.44 -0.16
C ILE A 88 7.70 -2.74 -0.14
N ILE A 89 8.96 -2.68 0.29
CA ILE A 89 9.82 -3.87 0.40
C ILE A 89 9.25 -4.86 1.42
N LEU A 90 8.79 -4.37 2.56
CA LEU A 90 8.20 -5.20 3.61
C LEU A 90 6.93 -5.91 3.13
N SER A 91 6.11 -5.28 2.28
CA SER A 91 4.96 -5.91 1.63
C SER A 91 5.37 -7.11 0.78
N ALA A 92 6.36 -6.92 -0.10
CA ALA A 92 6.86 -7.98 -0.96
C ALA A 92 7.44 -9.15 -0.14
N LEU A 93 8.25 -8.86 0.88
CA LEU A 93 8.82 -9.88 1.75
C LEU A 93 7.75 -10.66 2.53
N SER A 94 6.70 -9.99 3.00
CA SER A 94 5.61 -10.65 3.72
C SER A 94 4.84 -11.63 2.83
N LEU A 95 4.58 -11.25 1.58
CA LEU A 95 3.93 -12.14 0.61
C LEU A 95 4.82 -13.34 0.27
N MET A 96 6.10 -13.11 0.03
CA MET A 96 7.06 -14.19 -0.18
C MET A 96 7.10 -15.14 1.01
N PHE A 97 7.15 -14.60 2.23
CA PHE A 97 7.12 -15.40 3.45
C PHE A 97 5.89 -16.31 3.49
N MET A 98 4.70 -15.79 3.21
CA MET A 98 3.46 -16.57 3.20
C MET A 98 3.47 -17.67 2.11
N MET A 99 4.02 -17.37 0.91
CA MET A 99 4.04 -18.32 -0.21
C MET A 99 5.07 -19.44 -0.06
N PHE A 100 6.22 -19.18 0.58
CA PHE A 100 7.30 -20.16 0.72
C PHE A 100 7.21 -21.01 1.97
N MET A 101 6.25 -20.76 2.86
CA MET A 101 6.05 -21.60 4.03
C MET A 101 5.41 -22.95 3.65
N SER A 102 6.08 -24.04 4.06
CA SER A 102 5.64 -25.41 3.78
C SER A 102 4.37 -25.83 4.54
N ARG A 103 4.01 -25.11 5.60
CA ARG A 103 2.82 -25.34 6.41
C ARG A 103 2.12 -24.02 6.68
N VAL A 104 0.84 -23.96 6.34
CA VAL A 104 -0.02 -22.80 6.59
C VAL A 104 -0.74 -23.05 7.93
N ASP A 105 -0.08 -22.69 9.03
CA ASP A 105 -0.66 -22.70 10.36
C ASP A 105 -1.11 -21.31 10.81
N LEU A 106 -1.81 -21.23 11.95
CA LEU A 106 -2.33 -19.98 12.49
C LEU A 106 -1.20 -18.98 12.78
N GLY A 107 -0.06 -19.43 13.27
CA GLY A 107 1.08 -18.55 13.58
C GLY A 107 1.65 -17.89 12.33
N VAL A 108 1.83 -18.64 11.25
CA VAL A 108 2.30 -18.14 9.95
C VAL A 108 1.32 -17.13 9.37
N ILE A 109 0.03 -17.43 9.42
CA ILE A 109 -1.04 -16.54 8.92
C ILE A 109 -1.06 -15.22 9.67
N CYS A 110 -1.05 -15.27 11.01
CA CYS A 110 -1.04 -14.08 11.85
C CYS A 110 0.22 -13.24 11.65
N LEU A 111 1.39 -13.88 11.53
CA LEU A 111 2.65 -13.20 11.31
C LEU A 111 2.70 -12.51 9.94
N SER A 112 2.24 -13.19 8.89
CA SER A 112 2.12 -12.61 7.56
C SER A 112 1.16 -11.42 7.54
N GLY A 113 -0.02 -11.57 8.15
CA GLY A 113 -0.99 -10.48 8.30
C GLY A 113 -0.38 -9.28 9.02
N PHE A 114 0.33 -9.52 10.12
CA PHE A 114 0.98 -8.47 10.89
C PHE A 114 2.02 -7.69 10.06
N PHE A 115 2.88 -8.37 9.32
CA PHE A 115 3.87 -7.72 8.47
C PHE A 115 3.23 -6.95 7.30
N ILE A 116 2.19 -7.48 6.67
CA ILE A 116 1.41 -6.75 5.67
C ILE A 116 0.79 -5.49 6.29
N GLY A 117 0.26 -5.58 7.51
CA GLY A 117 -0.29 -4.44 8.23
C GLY A 117 0.75 -3.36 8.50
N LEU A 118 1.94 -3.73 8.98
CA LEU A 118 3.07 -2.79 9.15
C LEU A 118 3.43 -2.11 7.84
N SER A 119 3.56 -2.89 6.76
CA SER A 119 3.86 -2.40 5.42
C SER A 119 2.84 -1.38 4.94
N THR A 120 1.56 -1.74 5.03
CA THR A 120 0.42 -0.90 4.62
C THR A 120 0.41 0.42 5.39
N GLY A 121 0.62 0.37 6.71
CA GLY A 121 0.68 1.57 7.54
C GLY A 121 1.85 2.48 7.18
N PHE A 122 3.07 1.94 6.96
CA PHE A 122 4.21 2.72 6.50
C PHE A 122 3.98 3.33 5.13
N PHE A 123 3.42 2.57 4.19
CA PHE A 123 3.11 3.05 2.85
C PHE A 123 2.14 4.24 2.90
N TRP A 124 0.94 4.05 3.45
CA TRP A 124 -0.12 5.05 3.43
C TRP A 124 0.27 6.34 4.16
N THR A 125 0.85 6.23 5.37
CA THR A 125 1.23 7.41 6.15
C THR A 125 2.30 8.22 5.43
N ASN A 126 3.35 7.58 4.92
CA ASN A 126 4.44 8.29 4.25
C ASN A 126 4.06 8.78 2.84
N ARG A 127 3.16 8.09 2.15
CA ARG A 127 2.57 8.59 0.91
C ARG A 127 1.88 9.93 1.11
N TYR A 128 1.04 10.06 2.14
CA TYR A 128 0.37 11.33 2.45
C TYR A 128 1.39 12.43 2.76
N LEU A 129 2.40 12.14 3.56
CA LEU A 129 3.46 13.11 3.88
C LEU A 129 4.24 13.54 2.65
N LEU A 130 4.64 12.60 1.79
CA LEU A 130 5.37 12.90 0.55
C LEU A 130 4.53 13.73 -0.40
N THR A 131 3.25 13.43 -0.52
CA THR A 131 2.32 14.24 -1.33
C THR A 131 2.20 15.65 -0.77
N LEU A 132 2.06 15.80 0.56
CA LEU A 132 1.98 17.09 1.23
C LEU A 132 3.21 17.97 0.97
N TYR A 133 4.41 17.38 1.04
CA TYR A 133 5.67 18.10 0.81
C TYR A 133 5.97 18.37 -0.67
N SER A 134 5.34 17.65 -1.58
CA SER A 134 5.67 17.70 -3.00
C SER A 134 4.65 18.45 -3.84
N THR A 135 3.50 18.83 -3.28
CA THR A 135 2.40 19.51 -3.98
C THR A 135 1.94 20.73 -3.21
N ASP A 136 1.54 21.77 -3.96
CA ASP A 136 0.75 22.91 -3.46
C ASP A 136 -0.72 22.52 -3.23
N ASP A 137 -1.51 23.39 -2.63
CA ASP A 137 -2.90 23.06 -2.26
C ASP A 137 -3.79 22.73 -3.48
N ALA A 138 -3.63 23.47 -4.58
CA ALA A 138 -4.39 23.21 -5.82
C ALA A 138 -3.96 21.89 -6.48
N GLY A 139 -2.65 21.65 -6.57
CA GLY A 139 -2.09 20.42 -7.13
C GLY A 139 -2.38 19.20 -6.28
N ARG A 140 -2.53 19.36 -4.96
CA ARG A 140 -2.86 18.28 -4.02
C ARG A 140 -4.25 17.72 -4.25
N ASN A 141 -5.25 18.59 -4.40
CA ASN A 141 -6.63 18.17 -4.68
C ASN A 141 -6.71 17.40 -6.00
N TYR A 142 -6.01 17.89 -7.01
CA TYR A 142 -5.90 17.19 -8.29
C TYR A 142 -5.19 15.84 -8.16
N PHE A 143 -4.10 15.77 -7.40
CA PHE A 143 -3.34 14.55 -7.17
C PHE A 143 -4.21 13.47 -6.52
N PHE A 144 -4.90 13.79 -5.44
CA PHE A 144 -5.77 12.84 -4.75
C PHE A 144 -7.01 12.46 -5.56
N GLY A 145 -7.61 13.40 -6.30
CA GLY A 145 -8.74 13.10 -7.18
C GLY A 145 -8.37 12.08 -8.27
N PHE A 146 -7.23 12.28 -8.92
CA PHE A 146 -6.72 11.37 -9.93
C PHE A 146 -6.40 9.99 -9.37
N GLU A 147 -5.73 9.90 -8.22
CA GLU A 147 -5.45 8.62 -7.57
C GLU A 147 -6.71 7.89 -7.13
N SER A 148 -7.68 8.60 -6.55
CA SER A 148 -8.96 8.00 -6.13
C SER A 148 -9.72 7.40 -7.30
N PHE A 149 -9.69 8.08 -8.45
CA PHE A 149 -10.29 7.56 -9.69
C PHE A 149 -9.62 6.23 -10.11
N PHE A 150 -8.29 6.18 -10.16
CA PHE A 150 -7.58 4.95 -10.54
C PHE A 150 -7.74 3.84 -9.51
N PHE A 151 -7.72 4.16 -8.22
CA PHE A 151 -7.96 3.18 -7.16
C PHE A 151 -9.35 2.56 -7.28
N SER A 152 -10.38 3.37 -7.49
CA SER A 152 -11.76 2.89 -7.70
C SER A 152 -11.87 2.06 -8.99
N PHE A 153 -11.22 2.50 -10.07
CA PHE A 153 -11.22 1.78 -11.33
C PHE A 153 -10.62 0.36 -11.18
N TRP A 154 -9.47 0.23 -10.54
CA TRP A 154 -8.84 -1.08 -10.30
C TRP A 154 -9.67 -1.99 -9.39
N ASN A 155 -10.33 -1.43 -8.37
CA ASN A 155 -11.23 -2.21 -7.50
C ASN A 155 -12.48 -2.74 -8.23
N ILE A 156 -12.85 -2.15 -9.38
CA ILE A 156 -13.98 -2.63 -10.20
C ILE A 156 -13.52 -3.70 -11.22
N VAL A 157 -12.30 -3.53 -11.74
CA VAL A 157 -11.77 -4.39 -12.82
C VAL A 157 -11.23 -5.72 -12.30
N ILE A 158 -10.73 -5.76 -11.08
CA ILE A 158 -10.17 -6.95 -10.41
C ILE A 158 -11.24 -7.66 -9.61
#